data_6be8d6b4f9cc9d2432f408ed29d7a74c
#
_entry.id   6be8d6b4f9cc9d2432f408ed29d7a74c
#
_cell.length_a   1.000
_cell.length_b   1.000
_cell.length_c   1.000
_cell.angle_alpha   90.00
_cell.angle_beta   90.00
_cell.angle_gamma   90.00
#
_symmetry.space_group_name_H-M   'P 1'
#
loop_
_entity.id
_entity.type
_entity.pdbx_description
1 polymer ?
#
loop_
_entity_poly.entity_id
_entity_poly.type
_entity_poly.pdbx_seq_one_letter_code
_entity_poly.pdbx_strand_id
1 'polypeptide(L)'
;MQKQKIFYIVAFFASFLVTSLIFRGNHDEKPIQKTIAVESVTKTPSPTGISQSQDREKIAAYLAKHRSPMAGTENALLTISSQYRIDYRLLLGIARKESSLGKRGCNHNPFGIASCRKGFNSYEEAYEYLAKLLTKSAYYADWRKTGNVYDLIKVYCPESDGCNTQLYVSQLKQFMNEL
;
A
#
# COMPACT_ATOMS: atom_id res chain seq x y z
N MET A 1 14.30 28.74 15.95
CA MET A 1 15.03 28.18 14.79
C MET A 1 14.80 26.67 14.79
N GLN A 2 13.88 26.20 13.97
CA GLN A 2 13.49 24.80 13.91
C GLN A 2 14.37 24.11 12.87
N LYS A 3 15.29 23.23 13.33
CA LYS A 3 16.17 22.46 12.46
C LYS A 3 15.33 21.42 11.71
N GLN A 4 15.19 21.58 10.40
CA GLN A 4 14.63 20.57 9.53
C GLN A 4 15.56 19.35 9.53
N LYS A 5 15.06 18.24 10.08
CA LYS A 5 15.77 16.97 10.06
C LYS A 5 15.58 16.30 8.71
N ILE A 6 16.68 16.13 8.01
CA ILE A 6 16.76 15.49 6.68
C ILE A 6 16.78 13.99 6.90
N PHE A 7 15.69 13.32 6.50
CA PHE A 7 15.63 11.85 6.49
C PHE A 7 16.36 11.32 5.24
N TYR A 8 17.52 10.71 5.45
CA TYR A 8 18.24 9.98 4.41
C TYR A 8 17.76 8.52 4.39
N ILE A 9 16.86 8.18 3.47
CA ILE A 9 16.68 6.79 3.04
C ILE A 9 17.67 6.56 1.91
N VAL A 10 18.74 5.81 2.19
CA VAL A 10 19.75 5.42 1.20
C VAL A 10 19.11 4.50 0.18
N ALA A 11 18.86 5.00 -1.02
CA ALA A 11 18.40 4.22 -2.16
C ALA A 11 19.62 3.54 -2.80
N PHE A 12 19.81 2.24 -2.53
CA PHE A 12 20.73 1.41 -3.31
C PHE A 12 20.00 0.94 -4.58
N PHE A 13 20.35 1.52 -5.72
CA PHE A 13 19.97 1.01 -7.04
C PHE A 13 20.93 -0.12 -7.43
N ALA A 14 20.45 -1.35 -7.42
CA ALA A 14 21.11 -2.42 -8.15
C ALA A 14 20.54 -2.43 -9.59
N SER A 15 21.38 -2.11 -10.56
CA SER A 15 21.11 -2.26 -11.99
C SER A 15 20.89 -3.71 -12.34
N PHE A 16 19.69 -4.05 -12.79
CA PHE A 16 19.42 -5.31 -13.49
C PHE A 16 19.40 -5.04 -15.00
N LEU A 17 20.45 -5.49 -15.68
CA LEU A 17 20.50 -5.65 -17.13
C LEU A 17 19.55 -6.79 -17.53
N VAL A 18 18.44 -6.43 -18.19
CA VAL A 18 17.55 -7.41 -18.82
C VAL A 18 18.01 -7.63 -20.25
N THR A 19 18.61 -8.79 -20.51
CA THR A 19 18.84 -9.31 -21.86
C THR A 19 17.52 -9.80 -22.45
N SER A 20 17.07 -9.12 -23.52
CA SER A 20 15.92 -9.52 -24.31
C SER A 20 16.25 -10.75 -25.16
N LEU A 21 15.62 -11.87 -24.90
CA LEU A 21 15.54 -13.01 -25.81
C LEU A 21 14.21 -12.93 -26.56
N ILE A 22 14.33 -12.64 -27.85
CA ILE A 22 13.23 -12.67 -28.81
C ILE A 22 12.91 -14.13 -29.12
N PHE A 23 11.74 -14.59 -28.73
CA PHE A 23 11.19 -15.88 -29.19
C PHE A 23 10.06 -15.62 -30.18
N ARG A 24 10.34 -15.92 -31.43
CA ARG A 24 9.41 -15.84 -32.58
C ARG A 24 8.77 -17.22 -32.73
N GLY A 25 7.52 -17.36 -32.39
CA GLY A 25 6.74 -18.58 -32.59
C GLY A 25 5.44 -18.26 -33.34
N ASN A 26 5.38 -18.67 -34.63
CA ASN A 26 4.15 -18.73 -35.42
C ASN A 26 3.29 -19.87 -34.88
N HIS A 27 2.02 -19.58 -34.59
CA HIS A 27 0.99 -20.62 -34.56
C HIS A 27 -0.31 -20.09 -35.17
N ASP A 28 -0.66 -20.68 -36.30
CA ASP A 28 -1.99 -20.62 -36.94
C ASP A 28 -3.00 -21.34 -36.03
N GLU A 29 -4.03 -20.67 -35.56
CA GLU A 29 -5.20 -21.33 -34.97
C GLU A 29 -6.49 -20.87 -35.64
N LYS A 30 -7.23 -21.89 -36.15
CA LYS A 30 -8.57 -21.78 -36.75
C LYS A 30 -9.61 -21.37 -35.73
N PRO A 31 -10.64 -20.60 -36.08
CA PRO A 31 -11.73 -20.23 -35.17
C PRO A 31 -12.70 -21.41 -34.98
N ILE A 32 -12.79 -21.87 -33.73
CA ILE A 32 -13.87 -22.77 -33.30
C ILE A 32 -15.01 -21.92 -32.73
N GLN A 33 -16.09 -21.82 -33.49
CA GLN A 33 -17.36 -21.31 -32.99
C GLN A 33 -17.94 -22.31 -31.98
N LYS A 34 -17.95 -21.98 -30.73
CA LYS A 34 -18.65 -22.69 -29.67
C LYS A 34 -19.82 -21.85 -29.17
N THR A 35 -21.02 -22.23 -29.58
CA THR A 35 -22.28 -21.70 -29.09
C THR A 35 -22.36 -21.95 -27.59
N ILE A 36 -22.33 -20.89 -26.79
CA ILE A 36 -22.50 -20.98 -25.34
C ILE A 36 -23.94 -20.65 -25.00
N ALA A 37 -24.66 -21.65 -24.50
CA ALA A 37 -25.96 -21.48 -23.88
C ALA A 37 -25.78 -20.58 -22.64
N VAL A 38 -26.58 -19.53 -22.55
CA VAL A 38 -26.61 -18.63 -21.40
C VAL A 38 -27.39 -19.33 -20.29
N GLU A 39 -26.67 -20.00 -19.41
CA GLU A 39 -27.22 -20.48 -18.15
C GLU A 39 -27.14 -19.34 -17.15
N SER A 40 -28.30 -18.84 -16.73
CA SER A 40 -28.44 -17.79 -15.70
C SER A 40 -28.01 -18.35 -14.35
N VAL A 41 -26.72 -18.23 -14.04
CA VAL A 41 -26.20 -18.54 -12.71
C VAL A 41 -26.58 -17.41 -11.76
N THR A 42 -27.59 -17.64 -10.95
CA THR A 42 -27.88 -16.86 -9.74
C THR A 42 -26.68 -16.96 -8.82
N LYS A 43 -25.84 -15.94 -8.84
CA LYS A 43 -24.63 -15.85 -8.02
C LYS A 43 -25.04 -15.57 -6.58
N THR A 44 -25.13 -16.62 -5.75
CA THR A 44 -25.20 -16.49 -4.29
C THR A 44 -23.97 -15.66 -3.83
N PRO A 45 -24.14 -14.56 -3.10
CA PRO A 45 -23.01 -13.77 -2.66
C PRO A 45 -22.11 -14.59 -1.75
N SER A 46 -20.86 -14.79 -2.16
CA SER A 46 -19.84 -15.44 -1.35
C SER A 46 -19.56 -14.58 -0.10
N PRO A 47 -19.39 -15.18 1.10
CA PRO A 47 -19.15 -14.43 2.34
C PRO A 47 -17.96 -13.45 2.26
N THR A 48 -17.01 -13.68 1.37
CA THR A 48 -15.89 -12.79 1.07
C THR A 48 -16.34 -11.44 0.47
N GLY A 49 -17.43 -11.41 -0.30
CA GLY A 49 -17.93 -10.18 -0.93
C GLY A 49 -18.60 -9.21 0.05
N ILE A 50 -19.25 -9.72 1.09
CA ILE A 50 -19.92 -8.90 2.10
C ILE A 50 -18.89 -8.16 2.98
N SER A 51 -17.82 -8.84 3.37
CA SER A 51 -16.72 -8.23 4.15
C SER A 51 -16.04 -7.09 3.40
N GLN A 52 -15.73 -7.27 2.11
CA GLN A 52 -15.07 -6.24 1.30
C GLN A 52 -15.95 -5.01 1.08
N SER A 53 -17.27 -5.14 0.94
CA SER A 53 -18.16 -3.98 0.81
C SER A 53 -18.21 -3.17 2.10
N GLN A 54 -18.25 -3.82 3.25
CA GLN A 54 -18.22 -3.15 4.55
C GLN A 54 -16.90 -2.42 4.80
N ASP A 55 -15.77 -3.06 4.48
CA ASP A 55 -14.46 -2.42 4.64
C ASP A 55 -14.31 -1.21 3.70
N ARG A 56 -14.81 -1.30 2.47
CA ARG A 56 -14.84 -0.16 1.55
C ARG A 56 -15.63 1.02 2.13
N GLU A 57 -16.81 0.77 2.67
CA GLU A 57 -17.66 1.81 3.27
C GLU A 57 -16.99 2.46 4.49
N LYS A 58 -16.35 1.65 5.36
CA LYS A 58 -15.57 2.15 6.50
C LYS A 58 -14.41 3.05 6.05
N ILE A 59 -13.64 2.60 5.04
CA ILE A 59 -12.53 3.38 4.49
C ILE A 59 -13.04 4.69 3.91
N ALA A 60 -14.12 4.65 3.11
CA ALA A 60 -14.71 5.85 2.52
C ALA A 60 -15.16 6.85 3.59
N ALA A 61 -15.89 6.39 4.61
CA ALA A 61 -16.32 7.21 5.72
C ALA A 61 -15.14 7.81 6.50
N TYR A 62 -14.08 7.02 6.72
CA TYR A 62 -12.88 7.46 7.41
C TYR A 62 -12.14 8.55 6.61
N LEU A 63 -11.92 8.34 5.31
CA LEU A 63 -11.27 9.32 4.45
C LEU A 63 -12.08 10.61 4.34
N ALA A 64 -13.41 10.51 4.20
CA ALA A 64 -14.33 11.66 4.16
C ALA A 64 -14.31 12.44 5.47
N LYS A 65 -14.41 11.77 6.62
CA LYS A 65 -14.31 12.38 7.97
C LYS A 65 -13.04 13.23 8.10
N HIS A 66 -11.94 12.75 7.55
CA HIS A 66 -10.66 13.44 7.61
C HIS A 66 -10.42 14.41 6.45
N ARG A 67 -11.37 14.59 5.52
CA ARG A 67 -11.23 15.41 4.30
C ARG A 67 -9.94 15.07 3.55
N SER A 68 -9.71 13.77 3.39
CA SER A 68 -8.50 13.25 2.75
C SER A 68 -8.58 13.40 1.23
N PRO A 69 -7.51 13.85 0.55
CA PRO A 69 -7.44 13.79 -0.91
C PRO A 69 -7.31 12.37 -1.46
N MET A 70 -7.14 11.36 -0.57
CA MET A 70 -7.12 9.94 -0.94
C MET A 70 -8.54 9.35 -1.07
N ALA A 71 -9.61 10.12 -0.83
CA ALA A 71 -10.99 9.67 -1.02
C ALA A 71 -11.21 9.22 -2.48
N GLY A 72 -11.97 8.12 -2.67
CA GLY A 72 -12.20 7.50 -3.98
C GLY A 72 -11.21 6.37 -4.32
N THR A 73 -10.18 6.13 -3.50
CA THR A 73 -9.16 5.09 -3.75
C THR A 73 -9.39 3.79 -2.96
N GLU A 74 -10.55 3.65 -2.32
CA GLU A 74 -10.86 2.55 -1.38
C GLU A 74 -10.73 1.17 -2.03
N ASN A 75 -11.22 1.04 -3.26
CA ASN A 75 -11.16 -0.23 -4.00
C ASN A 75 -9.71 -0.63 -4.32
N ALA A 76 -8.89 0.33 -4.75
CA ALA A 76 -7.49 0.09 -5.04
C ALA A 76 -6.72 -0.28 -3.77
N LEU A 77 -6.99 0.41 -2.66
CA LEU A 77 -6.38 0.08 -1.37
C LEU A 77 -6.70 -1.37 -0.94
N LEU A 78 -7.97 -1.79 -1.01
CA LEU A 78 -8.37 -3.16 -0.67
C LEU A 78 -7.77 -4.19 -1.62
N THR A 79 -7.73 -3.91 -2.92
CA THR A 79 -7.13 -4.78 -3.92
C THR A 79 -5.63 -4.99 -3.65
N ILE A 80 -4.89 -3.91 -3.44
CA ILE A 80 -3.46 -3.94 -3.15
C ILE A 80 -3.20 -4.65 -1.82
N SER A 81 -3.99 -4.36 -0.79
CA SER A 81 -3.88 -5.00 0.52
C SER A 81 -4.06 -6.52 0.42
N SER A 82 -5.03 -6.98 -0.35
CA SER A 82 -5.27 -8.39 -0.62
C SER A 82 -4.12 -9.02 -1.41
N GLN A 83 -3.66 -8.36 -2.49
CA GLN A 83 -2.58 -8.83 -3.35
C GLN A 83 -1.27 -9.04 -2.59
N TYR A 84 -0.94 -8.10 -1.71
CA TYR A 84 0.30 -8.13 -0.92
C TYR A 84 0.12 -8.79 0.45
N ARG A 85 -1.10 -9.21 0.81
CA ARG A 85 -1.45 -9.78 2.13
C ARG A 85 -1.00 -8.86 3.27
N ILE A 86 -1.31 -7.59 3.15
CA ILE A 86 -1.02 -6.55 4.14
C ILE A 86 -2.35 -5.93 4.63
N ASP A 87 -2.44 -5.64 5.91
CA ASP A 87 -3.61 -4.98 6.46
C ASP A 87 -3.74 -3.54 5.91
N TYR A 88 -4.87 -3.21 5.29
CA TYR A 88 -5.14 -1.87 4.75
C TYR A 88 -5.08 -0.79 5.82
N ARG A 89 -5.44 -1.13 7.07
CA ARG A 89 -5.39 -0.23 8.21
C ARG A 89 -3.97 0.21 8.54
N LEU A 90 -2.99 -0.68 8.31
CA LEU A 90 -1.57 -0.35 8.43
C LEU A 90 -1.15 0.72 7.42
N LEU A 91 -1.54 0.57 6.15
CA LEU A 91 -1.23 1.55 5.11
C LEU A 91 -1.87 2.91 5.41
N LEU A 92 -3.15 2.92 5.77
CA LEU A 92 -3.85 4.17 6.14
C LEU A 92 -3.30 4.79 7.43
N GLY A 93 -2.95 3.98 8.41
CA GLY A 93 -2.35 4.44 9.66
C GLY A 93 -1.01 5.14 9.44
N ILE A 94 -0.14 4.57 8.58
CA ILE A 94 1.11 5.20 8.17
C ILE A 94 0.82 6.52 7.43
N ALA A 95 -0.08 6.52 6.44
CA ALA A 95 -0.45 7.74 5.71
C ALA A 95 -1.00 8.83 6.64
N ARG A 96 -1.77 8.44 7.66
CA ARG A 96 -2.28 9.39 8.66
C ARG A 96 -1.14 9.99 9.48
N LYS A 97 -0.20 9.17 9.91
CA LYS A 97 0.95 9.60 10.70
C LYS A 97 1.87 10.54 9.92
N GLU A 98 2.20 10.17 8.69
CA GLU A 98 3.18 10.90 7.88
C GLU A 98 2.64 12.20 7.29
N SER A 99 1.42 12.17 6.76
CA SER A 99 0.88 13.28 5.98
C SER A 99 -0.54 13.71 6.34
N SER A 100 -1.10 13.22 7.45
CA SER A 100 -2.52 13.41 7.78
C SER A 100 -3.44 12.93 6.65
N LEU A 101 -3.20 11.70 6.17
CA LEU A 101 -3.91 11.07 5.05
C LEU A 101 -3.76 11.87 3.74
N GLY A 102 -2.53 12.16 3.34
CA GLY A 102 -2.21 12.84 2.09
C GLY A 102 -2.35 14.36 2.09
N LYS A 103 -3.01 14.97 3.11
CA LYS A 103 -3.21 16.43 3.14
C LYS A 103 -1.93 17.25 3.19
N ARG A 104 -0.88 16.70 3.78
CA ARG A 104 0.46 17.28 3.85
C ARG A 104 1.48 16.48 3.04
N GLY A 105 0.99 15.57 2.22
CA GLY A 105 1.79 14.82 1.27
C GLY A 105 2.15 15.68 0.05
N CYS A 106 3.16 15.27 -0.68
CA CYS A 106 3.61 15.91 -1.90
C CYS A 106 3.56 14.91 -3.05
N ASN A 107 3.08 15.36 -4.22
CA ASN A 107 3.07 14.54 -5.44
C ASN A 107 2.52 13.12 -5.20
N HIS A 108 1.32 12.98 -4.63
CA HIS A 108 0.68 11.71 -4.27
C HIS A 108 1.53 10.80 -3.38
N ASN A 109 2.45 11.36 -2.58
CA ASN A 109 3.25 10.60 -1.60
C ASN A 109 2.72 10.81 -0.17
N PRO A 110 1.72 10.02 0.27
CA PRO A 110 1.14 10.16 1.60
C PRO A 110 2.01 9.56 2.71
N PHE A 111 3.08 8.85 2.33
CA PHE A 111 3.93 8.06 3.22
C PHE A 111 5.27 8.74 3.54
N GLY A 112 5.53 9.92 3.01
CA GLY A 112 6.80 10.63 3.24
C GLY A 112 8.03 9.95 2.65
N ILE A 113 7.85 9.01 1.72
CA ILE A 113 8.95 8.22 1.13
C ILE A 113 9.95 9.16 0.44
N ALA A 114 11.23 8.96 0.77
CA ALA A 114 12.34 9.77 0.26
C ALA A 114 12.15 11.28 0.49
N SER A 115 11.50 11.68 1.58
CA SER A 115 11.29 13.10 1.97
C SER A 115 10.73 13.94 0.81
N CYS A 116 9.70 13.44 0.14
CA CYS A 116 9.05 14.11 -0.99
C CYS A 116 9.89 14.27 -2.29
N ARG A 117 11.10 13.76 -2.33
CA ARG A 117 11.88 13.68 -3.58
C ARG A 117 11.34 12.62 -4.53
N LYS A 118 10.58 11.64 -4.00
CA LYS A 118 9.83 10.67 -4.76
C LYS A 118 8.36 11.10 -4.82
N GLY A 119 7.85 11.33 -6.03
CA GLY A 119 6.43 11.45 -6.31
C GLY A 119 5.86 10.15 -6.87
N PHE A 120 4.52 10.09 -6.94
CA PHE A 120 3.77 9.04 -7.60
C PHE A 120 2.75 9.67 -8.54
N ASN A 121 2.32 8.92 -9.57
CA ASN A 121 1.29 9.41 -10.51
C ASN A 121 -0.10 9.43 -9.86
N SER A 122 -0.30 8.56 -8.85
CA SER A 122 -1.55 8.47 -8.09
C SER A 122 -1.32 7.92 -6.67
N TYR A 123 -2.34 7.99 -5.82
CA TYR A 123 -2.30 7.36 -4.50
C TYR A 123 -2.26 5.83 -4.58
N GLU A 124 -2.88 5.24 -5.59
CA GLU A 124 -2.86 3.79 -5.84
C GLU A 124 -1.43 3.31 -6.10
N GLU A 125 -0.66 4.04 -6.93
CA GLU A 125 0.76 3.74 -7.15
C GLU A 125 1.56 3.84 -5.84
N ALA A 126 1.25 4.83 -5.00
CA ALA A 126 1.90 4.96 -3.70
C ALA A 126 1.57 3.79 -2.76
N TYR A 127 0.31 3.31 -2.73
CA TYR A 127 -0.09 2.13 -1.96
C TYR A 127 0.68 0.90 -2.41
N GLU A 128 0.72 0.66 -3.72
CA GLU A 128 1.44 -0.49 -4.28
C GLU A 128 2.92 -0.44 -3.95
N TYR A 129 3.53 0.74 -4.11
CA TYR A 129 4.94 0.93 -3.77
C TYR A 129 5.23 0.59 -2.31
N LEU A 130 4.44 1.15 -1.37
CA LEU A 130 4.65 0.87 0.06
C LEU A 130 4.38 -0.60 0.38
N ALA A 131 3.29 -1.17 -0.10
CA ALA A 131 2.96 -2.59 0.12
C ALA A 131 4.08 -3.51 -0.39
N LYS A 132 4.61 -3.25 -1.59
CA LYS A 132 5.74 -3.97 -2.17
C LYS A 132 7.02 -3.78 -1.33
N LEU A 133 7.31 -2.56 -0.90
CA LEU A 133 8.47 -2.26 -0.06
C LEU A 133 8.41 -3.07 1.24
N LEU A 134 7.31 -3.04 1.95
CA LEU A 134 7.14 -3.73 3.23
C LEU A 134 7.18 -5.26 3.09
N THR A 135 6.58 -5.80 2.01
CA THR A 135 6.43 -7.25 1.84
C THR A 135 7.59 -7.91 1.10
N LYS A 136 8.40 -7.18 0.34
CA LYS A 136 9.48 -7.75 -0.49
C LYS A 136 10.89 -7.35 -0.06
N SER A 137 11.06 -6.19 0.58
CA SER A 137 12.39 -5.74 0.99
C SER A 137 12.92 -6.57 2.17
N ALA A 138 14.21 -6.90 2.13
CA ALA A 138 14.89 -7.62 3.21
C ALA A 138 14.89 -6.85 4.54
N TYR A 139 14.85 -5.52 4.49
CA TYR A 139 14.84 -4.68 5.69
C TYR A 139 13.63 -4.94 6.62
N TYR A 140 12.50 -5.39 6.06
CA TYR A 140 11.28 -5.69 6.82
C TYR A 140 11.09 -7.20 7.09
N ALA A 141 12.16 -8.01 6.97
CA ALA A 141 12.08 -9.46 7.15
C ALA A 141 11.63 -9.83 8.58
N ASP A 142 12.13 -9.15 9.60
CA ASP A 142 11.74 -9.40 10.99
C ASP A 142 10.26 -9.13 11.22
N TRP A 143 9.74 -8.00 10.72
CA TRP A 143 8.32 -7.72 10.79
C TRP A 143 7.46 -8.79 10.10
N ARG A 144 7.84 -9.23 8.91
CA ARG A 144 7.10 -10.30 8.21
C ARG A 144 7.10 -11.62 8.96
N LYS A 145 8.16 -11.90 9.71
CA LYS A 145 8.30 -13.11 10.54
C LYS A 145 7.47 -13.03 11.83
N THR A 146 7.48 -11.88 12.48
CA THR A 146 6.87 -11.71 13.82
C THR A 146 5.44 -11.16 13.77
N GLY A 147 5.07 -10.42 12.71
CA GLY A 147 3.83 -9.63 12.65
C GLY A 147 3.82 -8.43 13.59
N ASN A 148 4.89 -8.19 14.35
CA ASN A 148 4.95 -7.12 15.34
C ASN A 148 5.19 -5.76 14.67
N VAL A 149 4.23 -4.85 14.82
CA VAL A 149 4.32 -3.48 14.27
C VAL A 149 5.57 -2.73 14.75
N TYR A 150 6.08 -3.02 15.95
CA TYR A 150 7.34 -2.44 16.41
C TYR A 150 8.51 -2.80 15.50
N ASP A 151 8.59 -4.06 15.03
CA ASP A 151 9.65 -4.52 14.13
C ASP A 151 9.57 -3.84 12.75
N LEU A 152 8.38 -3.42 12.32
CA LEU A 152 8.22 -2.59 11.15
C LEU A 152 8.73 -1.18 11.40
N ILE A 153 8.27 -0.54 12.49
CA ILE A 153 8.50 0.88 12.72
C ILE A 153 9.96 1.16 13.12
N LYS A 154 10.64 0.25 13.80
CA LYS A 154 12.09 0.41 14.08
C LYS A 154 12.95 0.56 12.81
N VAL A 155 12.45 0.05 11.65
CA VAL A 155 13.10 0.20 10.34
C VAL A 155 12.55 1.42 9.60
N TYR A 156 11.24 1.65 9.66
CA TYR A 156 10.57 2.73 8.96
C TYR A 156 10.90 4.12 9.53
N CYS A 157 11.01 4.21 10.84
CA CYS A 157 11.29 5.41 11.61
C CYS A 157 12.23 5.07 12.77
N PRO A 158 13.53 4.85 12.48
CA PRO A 158 14.49 4.38 13.49
C PRO A 158 14.86 5.49 14.48
N GLU A 159 15.18 5.09 15.70
CA GLU A 159 15.62 6.01 16.76
C GLU A 159 16.92 6.73 16.42
N SER A 160 17.80 6.09 15.63
CA SER A 160 19.04 6.70 15.09
C SER A 160 18.77 7.98 14.32
N ASP A 161 17.62 8.09 13.67
CA ASP A 161 17.20 9.27 12.91
C ASP A 161 16.41 10.27 13.74
N GLY A 162 16.36 10.04 15.08
CA GLY A 162 15.67 10.88 16.02
C GLY A 162 14.16 10.64 16.07
N CYS A 163 13.69 9.50 15.57
CA CYS A 163 12.31 9.08 15.68
C CYS A 163 12.02 8.55 17.10
N ASN A 164 10.85 8.86 17.66
CA ASN A 164 10.36 8.14 18.82
C ASN A 164 9.53 6.95 18.36
N THR A 165 10.21 5.80 18.16
CA THR A 165 9.61 4.56 17.66
C THR A 165 8.43 4.08 18.50
N GLN A 166 8.53 4.15 19.84
CA GLN A 166 7.45 3.73 20.74
C GLN A 166 6.19 4.59 20.57
N LEU A 167 6.37 5.91 20.52
CA LEU A 167 5.25 6.83 20.31
C LEU A 167 4.62 6.63 18.91
N TYR A 168 5.45 6.38 17.89
CA TYR A 168 4.95 6.09 16.55
C TYR A 168 4.08 4.83 16.56
N VAL A 169 4.57 3.74 17.15
CA VAL A 169 3.82 2.47 17.26
C VAL A 169 2.50 2.65 18.00
N SER A 170 2.50 3.38 19.11
CA SER A 170 1.28 3.66 19.88
C SER A 170 0.24 4.41 19.05
N GLN A 171 0.65 5.48 18.38
CA GLN A 171 -0.24 6.28 17.52
C GLN A 171 -0.73 5.49 16.32
N LEU A 172 0.15 4.68 15.69
CA LEU A 172 -0.23 3.84 14.55
C LEU A 172 -1.30 2.82 14.94
N LYS A 173 -1.13 2.12 16.07
CA LYS A 173 -2.14 1.19 16.60
C LYS A 173 -3.46 1.90 16.91
N GLN A 174 -3.41 3.09 17.48
CA GLN A 174 -4.62 3.89 17.70
C GLN A 174 -5.33 4.19 16.37
N PHE A 175 -4.61 4.63 15.34
CA PHE A 175 -5.18 4.94 14.03
C PHE A 175 -5.78 3.72 13.34
N MET A 176 -5.12 2.56 13.46
CA MET A 176 -5.64 1.29 12.92
C MET A 176 -6.94 0.85 13.62
N ASN A 177 -7.10 1.16 14.91
CA ASN A 177 -8.30 0.81 15.67
C ASN A 177 -9.49 1.76 15.39
N GLU A 178 -9.28 2.90 14.75
CA GLU A 178 -10.36 3.81 14.35
C GLU A 178 -11.05 3.37 13.03
N LEU A 179 -10.49 2.38 12.35
CA LEU A 179 -10.96 1.76 11.12
C LEU A 179 -11.63 0.41 11.38
#